data_4bc73e6b25a516c9b7c0836ce5c57989
#
_entry.id   4bc73e6b25a516c9b7c0836ce5c57989
#
_cell.length_a   1.000
_cell.length_b   1.000
_cell.length_c   1.000
_cell.angle_alpha   90.00
_cell.angle_beta   90.00
_cell.angle_gamma   90.00
#
_symmetry.space_group_name_H-M   'P 1'
#
loop_
_entity.id
_entity.type
_entity.pdbx_description
1 polymer ?
#
loop_
_entity_poly.entity_id
_entity_poly.type
_entity_poly.pdbx_seq_one_letter_code
_entity_poly.pdbx_strand_id
1 'polypeptide(L)'
;MTRVNRREFVIAGAAAGLASATPSQAFGRAPAVLTRQSPKAVVISSANGNRFRNGGTETCVELAFRRITAGDDVLDSLVAGVNIVELDPEDASVGYGGRP
;
A
#
# COMPACT_ATOMS: atom_id res chain seq x y z
N MET A 1 49.01 9.16 12.84
CA MET A 1 47.68 8.93 12.43
C MET A 1 46.79 10.10 12.72
N THR A 2 46.04 10.48 11.77
CA THR A 2 45.16 11.61 11.94
C THR A 2 43.93 11.21 12.69
N ARG A 3 43.56 12.04 13.66
CA ARG A 3 42.42 11.77 14.39
C ARG A 3 41.25 12.20 13.64
N VAL A 4 40.28 11.40 13.39
CA VAL A 4 39.05 11.77 12.69
C VAL A 4 38.04 12.22 13.72
N ASN A 5 37.49 13.39 13.58
CA ASN A 5 36.46 13.85 14.49
C ASN A 5 35.11 13.39 14.00
N ARG A 6 34.08 13.69 14.78
CA ARG A 6 32.76 13.22 14.40
C ARG A 6 32.32 13.73 13.05
N ARG A 7 32.61 14.94 12.75
CA ARG A 7 32.18 15.54 11.50
C ARG A 7 32.88 14.86 10.33
N GLU A 8 34.15 14.62 10.44
CA GLU A 8 34.87 13.98 9.37
C GLU A 8 34.43 12.56 9.16
N PHE A 9 34.10 11.87 10.24
CA PHE A 9 33.62 10.52 10.15
C PHE A 9 32.26 10.48 9.42
N VAL A 10 31.38 11.38 9.75
CA VAL A 10 30.07 11.42 9.12
C VAL A 10 30.19 11.72 7.64
N ILE A 11 31.04 12.67 7.27
CA ILE A 11 31.23 13.01 5.89
C ILE A 11 31.82 11.83 5.10
N ALA A 12 32.78 11.19 5.65
CA ALA A 12 33.40 10.04 5.01
C ALA A 12 32.41 8.88 4.86
N GLY A 13 31.62 8.65 5.89
CA GLY A 13 30.61 7.61 5.83
C GLY A 13 29.54 7.90 4.81
N ALA A 14 29.13 9.15 4.71
CA ALA A 14 28.12 9.52 3.74
C ALA A 14 28.66 9.38 2.33
N ALA A 15 29.89 9.78 2.10
CA ALA A 15 30.48 9.67 0.79
C ALA A 15 30.63 8.20 0.36
N ALA A 16 31.06 7.37 1.26
CA ALA A 16 31.18 5.95 0.98
C ALA A 16 29.82 5.31 0.70
N GLY A 17 28.82 5.71 1.45
CA GLY A 17 27.48 5.21 1.24
C GLY A 17 26.93 5.60 -0.10
N LEU A 18 27.19 6.82 -0.52
CA LEU A 18 26.70 7.26 -1.82
C LEU A 18 27.46 6.58 -2.96
N ALA A 19 28.68 6.24 -2.76
CA ALA A 19 29.45 5.58 -3.80
C ALA A 19 29.00 4.14 -4.01
N SER A 20 28.52 3.50 -2.97
CA SER A 20 28.15 2.11 -3.06
C SER A 20 26.66 1.90 -3.21
N ALA A 21 25.86 2.90 -2.96
CA ALA A 21 24.43 2.74 -2.97
C ALA A 21 23.81 3.73 -3.91
N THR A 22 22.64 3.43 -4.34
CA THR A 22 21.96 4.39 -5.13
C THR A 22 21.49 5.49 -4.24
N PRO A 23 21.55 6.68 -4.72
CA PRO A 23 21.30 7.84 -3.91
C PRO A 23 19.96 7.89 -3.25
N SER A 24 18.99 7.36 -3.86
CA SER A 24 17.68 7.52 -3.35
C SER A 24 17.44 6.83 -2.07
N GLN A 25 18.40 6.03 -1.67
CA GLN A 25 18.14 5.41 -0.50
C GLN A 25 18.61 5.90 0.66
N ALA A 26 19.19 6.88 0.57
CA ALA A 26 19.72 7.38 1.70
C ALA A 26 18.67 7.59 2.63
N PHE A 27 18.71 7.99 3.59
CA PHE A 27 17.98 8.58 4.56
C PHE A 27 16.63 8.12 4.76
N GLY A 28 16.33 7.57 5.76
CA GLY A 28 15.06 7.36 6.24
C GLY A 28 14.17 6.40 5.52
N ARG A 29 14.58 5.98 4.43
CA ARG A 29 13.78 5.19 3.72
C ARG A 29 14.08 3.85 3.78
N ALA A 30 14.23 3.60 4.36
CA ALA A 30 14.49 2.50 4.64
C ALA A 30 14.29 1.37 3.91
N PRO A 31 13.88 0.61 4.45
CA PRO A 31 14.07 -0.71 4.10
C PRO A 31 13.42 -1.10 2.85
N ALA A 32 12.46 -0.37 2.55
CA ALA A 32 11.71 -0.70 1.40
C ALA A 32 12.51 -0.80 0.17
N VAL A 33 13.56 -0.03 0.16
CA VAL A 33 14.36 -0.01 -0.98
C VAL A 33 15.13 -1.21 -1.21
N LEU A 34 15.21 -2.04 -0.28
CA LEU A 34 16.00 -3.20 -0.43
C LEU A 34 15.31 -4.31 -1.16
N THR A 35 14.02 -4.16 -1.40
CA THR A 35 13.36 -5.21 -2.08
C THR A 35 13.60 -5.11 -3.53
N ARG A 36 14.05 -6.15 -4.12
CA ARG A 36 14.25 -6.18 -5.51
C ARG A 36 13.06 -6.70 -6.22
N GLN A 37 12.10 -7.25 -5.51
CA GLN A 37 10.90 -7.78 -6.09
C GLN A 37 9.79 -6.85 -5.80
N SER A 38 8.88 -6.67 -6.72
CA SER A 38 7.69 -5.91 -6.45
C SER A 38 6.87 -6.66 -5.42
N PRO A 39 6.38 -5.99 -4.42
CA PRO A 39 5.54 -6.65 -3.43
C PRO A 39 4.27 -7.14 -4.09
N LYS A 40 3.78 -8.27 -3.64
CA LYS A 40 2.52 -8.77 -4.13
C LYS A 40 1.41 -7.98 -3.49
N ALA A 41 0.42 -7.62 -4.29
CA ALA A 41 -0.73 -6.92 -3.75
C ALA A 41 -1.56 -7.86 -2.89
N VAL A 42 -2.03 -7.34 -1.78
CA VAL A 42 -2.92 -8.08 -0.88
C VAL A 42 -4.04 -7.15 -0.50
N VAL A 43 -5.26 -7.62 -0.58
CA VAL A 43 -6.44 -6.85 -0.15
C VAL A 43 -7.16 -7.67 0.90
N ILE A 44 -7.43 -7.05 2.03
CA ILE A 44 -8.08 -7.70 3.14
C ILE A 44 -9.31 -6.90 3.53
N SER A 45 -10.39 -7.57 3.83
CA SER A 45 -11.60 -6.91 4.30
C SER A 45 -12.29 -7.76 5.37
N SER A 46 -13.32 -7.21 5.95
CA SER A 46 -14.23 -8.01 6.76
C SER A 46 -15.01 -8.94 5.85
N ALA A 47 -15.77 -9.82 6.43
CA ALA A 47 -16.56 -10.79 5.66
C ALA A 47 -17.46 -10.12 4.62
N ASN A 48 -17.98 -8.95 4.94
CA ASN A 48 -18.90 -8.26 4.03
C ASN A 48 -18.21 -7.85 2.74
N GLY A 49 -16.96 -7.47 2.79
CA GLY A 49 -16.22 -7.09 1.60
C GLY A 49 -15.95 -8.26 0.65
N ASN A 50 -16.18 -9.48 1.12
CA ASN A 50 -15.97 -10.66 0.30
C ASN A 50 -17.28 -11.39 0.02
N ARG A 51 -18.40 -10.81 0.40
CA ARG A 51 -19.69 -11.48 0.28
C ARG A 51 -20.63 -10.76 -0.67
N PHE A 52 -20.75 -9.46 -0.55
CA PHE A 52 -21.74 -8.71 -1.30
C PHE A 52 -21.20 -8.21 -2.63
N ARG A 53 -22.00 -8.32 -3.65
CA ARG A 53 -21.64 -7.90 -5.00
C ARG A 53 -22.55 -6.81 -5.58
N ASN A 54 -23.54 -6.40 -4.81
CA ASN A 54 -24.52 -5.37 -5.22
C ASN A 54 -25.09 -5.65 -6.62
N GLY A 55 -25.43 -6.90 -6.84
CA GLY A 55 -26.00 -7.30 -8.14
C GLY A 55 -24.98 -7.42 -9.26
N GLY A 56 -23.72 -7.17 -8.99
CA GLY A 56 -22.67 -7.28 -9.99
C GLY A 56 -21.91 -8.59 -9.92
N THR A 57 -20.74 -8.60 -10.53
CA THR A 57 -19.95 -9.81 -10.64
C THR A 57 -18.79 -9.87 -9.68
N GLU A 58 -18.40 -8.74 -9.09
CA GLU A 58 -17.23 -8.67 -8.21
C GLU A 58 -17.61 -8.23 -6.81
N THR A 59 -16.92 -8.76 -5.83
CA THR A 59 -17.01 -8.28 -4.46
C THR A 59 -16.07 -7.10 -4.28
N CYS A 60 -16.15 -6.43 -3.13
CA CYS A 60 -15.24 -5.35 -2.77
C CYS A 60 -13.78 -5.76 -2.94
N VAL A 61 -13.43 -6.90 -2.38
CA VAL A 61 -12.05 -7.37 -2.40
C VAL A 61 -11.59 -7.69 -3.82
N GLU A 62 -12.44 -8.33 -4.58
CA GLU A 62 -12.13 -8.67 -5.96
C GLU A 62 -11.91 -7.44 -6.82
N LEU A 63 -12.78 -6.45 -6.70
CA LEU A 63 -12.65 -5.23 -7.49
C LEU A 63 -11.40 -4.44 -7.09
N ALA A 64 -11.18 -4.28 -5.79
CA ALA A 64 -10.01 -3.55 -5.33
C ALA A 64 -8.73 -4.24 -5.79
N PHE A 65 -8.65 -5.55 -5.68
CA PHE A 65 -7.49 -6.30 -6.09
C PHE A 65 -7.24 -6.18 -7.60
N ARG A 66 -8.28 -6.29 -8.38
CA ARG A 66 -8.17 -6.17 -9.83
C ARG A 66 -7.63 -4.81 -10.24
N ARG A 67 -8.16 -3.76 -9.63
CA ARG A 67 -7.73 -2.40 -9.96
C ARG A 67 -6.31 -2.11 -9.51
N ILE A 68 -5.95 -2.53 -8.31
CA ILE A 68 -4.60 -2.31 -7.79
C ILE A 68 -3.57 -3.05 -8.65
N THR A 69 -3.86 -4.27 -9.02
CA THR A 69 -2.93 -5.04 -9.85
C THR A 69 -2.85 -4.53 -11.28
N ALA A 70 -3.86 -3.81 -11.72
CA ALA A 70 -3.84 -3.17 -13.03
C ALA A 70 -3.10 -1.83 -13.04
N GLY A 71 -2.63 -1.38 -11.89
CA GLY A 71 -1.89 -0.13 -11.79
C GLY A 71 -2.70 1.08 -11.38
N ASP A 72 -3.96 0.90 -11.02
CA ASP A 72 -4.78 2.03 -10.59
C ASP A 72 -4.35 2.50 -9.21
N ASP A 73 -4.70 3.72 -8.90
CA ASP A 73 -4.41 4.28 -7.59
C ASP A 73 -5.01 3.43 -6.47
N VAL A 74 -4.24 3.18 -5.43
CA VAL A 74 -4.66 2.30 -4.35
C VAL A 74 -5.90 2.84 -3.64
N LEU A 75 -5.91 4.12 -3.32
CA LEU A 75 -7.03 4.70 -2.60
C LEU A 75 -8.30 4.65 -3.45
N ASP A 76 -8.21 5.03 -4.71
CA ASP A 76 -9.36 4.99 -5.61
C ASP A 76 -9.88 3.57 -5.75
N SER A 77 -8.98 2.59 -5.79
CA SER A 77 -9.36 1.19 -5.90
C SER A 77 -10.11 0.71 -4.65
N LEU A 78 -9.65 1.14 -3.49
CA LEU A 78 -10.31 0.77 -2.23
C LEU A 78 -11.69 1.41 -2.13
N VAL A 79 -11.80 2.67 -2.50
CA VAL A 79 -13.10 3.37 -2.48
C VAL A 79 -14.07 2.70 -3.44
N ALA A 80 -13.62 2.36 -4.64
CA ALA A 80 -14.48 1.68 -5.60
C ALA A 80 -14.96 0.33 -5.07
N GLY A 81 -14.08 -0.39 -4.40
CA GLY A 81 -14.45 -1.67 -3.80
C GLY A 81 -15.48 -1.50 -2.68
N VAL A 82 -15.21 -0.57 -1.77
CA VAL A 82 -16.08 -0.34 -0.62
C VAL A 82 -17.47 0.11 -1.07
N ASN A 83 -17.56 0.86 -2.14
CA ASN A 83 -18.85 1.30 -2.67
C ASN A 83 -19.77 0.13 -3.03
N ILE A 84 -19.23 -0.98 -3.43
CA ILE A 84 -20.04 -2.15 -3.73
C ILE A 84 -20.83 -2.57 -2.50
N VAL A 85 -20.17 -2.61 -1.36
CA VAL A 85 -20.81 -3.03 -0.10
C VAL A 85 -21.73 -1.93 0.43
N GLU A 86 -21.25 -0.69 0.39
CA GLU A 86 -22.05 0.42 0.93
C GLU A 86 -23.35 0.62 0.19
N LEU A 87 -23.37 0.37 -1.08
CA LEU A 87 -24.57 0.57 -1.89
C LEU A 87 -25.43 -0.68 -1.98
N ASP A 88 -24.98 -1.79 -1.45
CA ASP A 88 -25.74 -3.02 -1.51
C ASP A 88 -26.84 -3.02 -0.47
N PRO A 89 -28.11 -3.06 -0.86
CA PRO A 89 -29.19 -3.05 0.11
C PRO A 89 -29.28 -4.32 0.95
N GLU A 90 -28.62 -5.38 0.53
CA GLU A 90 -28.62 -6.61 1.31
C GLU A 90 -27.67 -6.55 2.49
N ASP A 91 -26.69 -5.65 2.45
CA ASP A 91 -25.82 -5.46 3.59
C ASP A 91 -26.48 -4.53 4.60
N ALA A 92 -26.91 -5.07 5.71
CA ALA A 92 -27.58 -4.30 6.74
C ALA A 92 -26.62 -3.71 7.78
N SER A 93 -25.33 -3.91 7.62
CA SER A 93 -24.37 -3.47 8.61
C SER A 93 -23.89 -2.03 8.40
N VAL A 94 -23.73 -1.63 7.18
CA VAL A 94 -23.23 -0.29 6.86
C VAL A 94 -23.87 0.21 5.57
N GLY A 95 -23.68 1.48 5.30
CA GLY A 95 -24.04 2.06 4.01
C GLY A 95 -25.54 2.16 3.80
N TYR A 96 -25.94 2.03 2.56
CA TYR A 96 -27.33 2.26 2.12
C TYR A 96 -28.32 1.35 2.81
N GLY A 97 -28.01 0.08 2.98
CA GLY A 97 -28.88 -0.86 3.69
C GLY A 97 -28.65 -0.90 5.19
N GLY A 98 -27.74 -0.08 5.71
CA GLY A 98 -27.38 -0.13 7.13
C GLY A 98 -28.52 0.24 8.04
N ARG A 99 -28.54 -0.42 9.20
CA ARG A 99 -29.55 -0.17 10.20
C ARG A 99 -28.92 0.52 11.38
N PRO A 100 -29.67 1.36 12.08
CA PRO A 100 -29.12 2.03 13.25
C PRO A 100 -28.86 1.05 14.40
#